data_2fab771f77140ba54b6fe6c40a49e6ab
#
_entry.id   2fab771f77140ba54b6fe6c40a49e6ab
#
_cell.length_a   1.000
_cell.length_b   1.000
_cell.length_c   1.000
_cell.angle_alpha   90.00
_cell.angle_beta   90.00
_cell.angle_gamma   90.00
#
_symmetry.space_group_name_H-M   'P 1'
#
loop_
_entity.id
_entity.type
_entity.pdbx_description
1 polymer ?
#
loop_
_entity_poly.entity_id
_entity_poly.type
_entity_poly.pdbx_seq_one_letter_code
_entity_poly.pdbx_strand_id
1 'polypeptide(L)'
;SFFTPVTVLTLHGLSGPLIMRAAEVANLLRVAAGAFGITFQGIVLFRRIHFHQLHLADHFGGRQSISFDPMGQLTAKLSAAGLSQAQIQAKLGLLIRQEAAILGLNDAFLVASVLFVGLGILVWFAHPTHLPVAPAPADELREMRAEEMMEEVP
;
A
#
# COMPACT_ATOMS: atom_id res chain seq x y z
N SER A 1 9.89 1.39 -15.01
CA SER A 1 10.07 0.08 -14.37
C SER A 1 10.86 0.24 -13.07
N PHE A 2 10.15 0.30 -11.95
CA PHE A 2 10.76 0.45 -10.62
C PHE A 2 11.41 -0.85 -10.12
N PHE A 3 11.00 -2.00 -10.67
CA PHE A 3 11.43 -3.31 -10.19
C PHE A 3 12.86 -3.68 -10.57
N THR A 4 13.36 -3.22 -11.70
CA THR A 4 14.71 -3.57 -12.18
C THR A 4 15.83 -3.12 -11.24
N PRO A 5 15.86 -1.85 -10.77
CA PRO A 5 16.94 -1.41 -9.87
C PRO A 5 16.90 -2.11 -8.51
N VAL A 6 15.69 -2.40 -7.97
CA VAL A 6 15.55 -3.11 -6.69
C VAL A 6 16.08 -4.55 -6.81
N THR A 7 15.77 -5.24 -7.91
CA THR A 7 16.24 -6.61 -8.14
C THR A 7 17.77 -6.65 -8.31
N VAL A 8 18.32 -5.70 -9.05
CA VAL A 8 19.79 -5.59 -9.23
C VAL A 8 20.47 -5.34 -7.89
N LEU A 9 19.91 -4.43 -7.05
CA LEU A 9 20.48 -4.14 -5.73
C LEU A 9 20.43 -5.34 -4.79
N THR A 10 19.35 -6.11 -4.85
CA THR A 10 19.15 -7.30 -3.99
C THR A 10 20.07 -8.46 -4.38
N LEU A 11 20.42 -8.56 -5.67
CA LEU A 11 21.26 -9.65 -6.20
C LEU A 11 22.74 -9.24 -6.32
N HIS A 12 23.07 -7.98 -6.05
CA HIS A 12 24.44 -7.47 -6.16
C HIS A 12 25.37 -8.18 -5.17
N GLY A 13 26.45 -8.74 -5.67
CA GLY A 13 27.45 -9.45 -4.86
C GLY A 13 27.18 -10.94 -4.63
N LEU A 14 26.10 -11.49 -5.20
CA LEU A 14 25.80 -12.91 -5.18
C LEU A 14 26.22 -13.54 -6.50
N SER A 15 26.82 -14.73 -6.45
CA SER A 15 27.27 -15.48 -7.64
C SER A 15 26.74 -16.93 -7.62
N GLY A 16 26.53 -17.50 -8.81
CA GLY A 16 26.15 -18.89 -8.99
C GLY A 16 24.78 -19.27 -8.41
N PRO A 17 24.65 -20.46 -7.75
CA PRO A 17 23.37 -20.98 -7.27
C PRO A 17 22.72 -20.13 -6.17
N LEU A 18 23.46 -19.24 -5.52
CA LEU A 18 22.95 -18.34 -4.49
C LEU A 18 22.04 -17.25 -5.06
N ILE A 19 22.29 -16.80 -6.30
CA ILE A 19 21.44 -15.82 -6.98
C ILE A 19 20.04 -16.39 -7.17
N MET A 20 19.94 -17.65 -7.60
CA MET A 20 18.64 -18.28 -7.85
C MET A 20 17.82 -18.40 -6.57
N ARG A 21 18.44 -18.87 -5.49
CA ARG A 21 17.77 -18.96 -4.18
C ARG A 21 17.36 -17.60 -3.63
N ALA A 22 18.20 -16.59 -3.76
CA ALA A 22 17.89 -15.23 -3.34
C ALA A 22 16.73 -14.64 -4.14
N ALA A 23 16.68 -14.86 -5.45
CA ALA A 23 15.59 -14.44 -6.31
C ALA A 23 14.27 -15.14 -5.97
N GLU A 24 14.29 -16.44 -5.67
CA GLU A 24 13.11 -17.18 -5.24
C GLU A 24 12.56 -16.66 -3.91
N VAL A 25 13.41 -16.45 -2.91
CA VAL A 25 13.02 -15.90 -1.60
C VAL A 25 12.49 -14.49 -1.75
N ALA A 26 13.14 -13.65 -2.55
CA ALA A 26 12.68 -12.27 -2.80
C ALA A 26 11.30 -12.25 -3.48
N ASN A 27 11.05 -13.16 -4.42
CA ASN A 27 9.75 -13.28 -5.08
C ASN A 27 8.67 -13.80 -4.12
N LEU A 28 8.98 -14.79 -3.28
CA LEU A 28 8.07 -15.31 -2.25
C LEU A 28 7.69 -14.20 -1.26
N LEU A 29 8.68 -13.45 -0.77
CA LEU A 29 8.44 -12.32 0.13
C LEU A 29 7.57 -11.24 -0.52
N ARG A 30 7.78 -10.96 -1.80
CA ARG A 30 6.97 -9.99 -2.56
C ARG A 30 5.51 -10.40 -2.63
N VAL A 31 5.24 -11.67 -2.96
CA VAL A 31 3.87 -12.21 -3.05
C VAL A 31 3.22 -12.21 -1.67
N ALA A 32 3.92 -12.67 -0.64
CA ALA A 32 3.43 -12.65 0.73
C ALA A 32 3.12 -11.22 1.21
N ALA A 33 4.05 -10.28 1.02
CA ALA A 33 3.86 -8.88 1.38
C ALA A 33 2.67 -8.25 0.65
N GLY A 34 2.47 -8.58 -0.63
CA GLY A 34 1.31 -8.15 -1.41
C GLY A 34 -0.01 -8.66 -0.81
N ALA A 35 -0.08 -9.93 -0.45
CA ALA A 35 -1.26 -10.52 0.19
C ALA A 35 -1.56 -9.87 1.55
N PHE A 36 -0.54 -9.67 2.38
CA PHE A 36 -0.67 -8.94 3.65
C PHE A 36 -1.14 -7.50 3.45
N GLY A 37 -0.57 -6.79 2.48
CA GLY A 37 -0.94 -5.40 2.18
C GLY A 37 -2.41 -5.26 1.79
N ILE A 38 -2.91 -6.11 0.89
CA ILE A 38 -4.31 -6.11 0.45
C ILE A 38 -5.23 -6.43 1.63
N THR A 39 -4.92 -7.44 2.43
CA THR A 39 -5.71 -7.84 3.58
C THR A 39 -5.76 -6.72 4.63
N PHE A 40 -4.62 -6.14 4.96
CA PHE A 40 -4.52 -5.03 5.91
C PHE A 40 -5.34 -3.82 5.45
N GLN A 41 -5.18 -3.42 4.18
CA GLN A 41 -5.94 -2.31 3.59
C GLN A 41 -7.44 -2.58 3.63
N GLY A 42 -7.87 -3.81 3.33
CA GLY A 42 -9.27 -4.23 3.44
C GLY A 42 -9.82 -4.10 4.85
N ILE A 43 -9.08 -4.56 5.85
CA ILE A 43 -9.48 -4.47 7.27
C ILE A 43 -9.63 -3.00 7.69
N VAL A 44 -8.66 -2.14 7.34
CA VAL A 44 -8.71 -0.71 7.64
C VAL A 44 -9.95 -0.08 7.01
N LEU A 45 -10.18 -0.34 5.72
CA LEU A 45 -11.32 0.19 4.99
C LEU A 45 -12.65 -0.24 5.62
N PHE A 46 -12.84 -1.53 5.88
CA PHE A 46 -14.08 -2.04 6.49
C PHE A 46 -14.34 -1.45 7.87
N ARG A 47 -13.32 -1.39 8.73
CA ARG A 47 -13.46 -0.80 10.07
C ARG A 47 -13.81 0.68 10.01
N ARG A 48 -13.18 1.43 9.10
CA ARG A 48 -13.43 2.87 8.95
C ARG A 48 -14.79 3.18 8.36
N ILE A 49 -15.23 2.44 7.36
CA ILE A 49 -16.59 2.58 6.81
C ILE A 49 -17.62 2.36 7.92
N HIS A 50 -17.48 1.30 8.71
CA HIS A 50 -18.41 1.01 9.79
C HIS A 50 -18.42 2.08 10.88
N PHE A 51 -17.24 2.58 11.26
CA PHE A 51 -17.10 3.68 12.20
C PHE A 51 -17.79 4.96 11.70
N HIS A 52 -17.57 5.34 10.45
CA HIS A 52 -18.19 6.52 9.85
C HIS A 52 -19.71 6.35 9.68
N GLN A 53 -20.19 5.16 9.35
CA GLN A 53 -21.64 4.88 9.29
C GLN A 53 -22.32 5.12 10.63
N LEU A 54 -21.75 4.60 11.72
CA LEU A 54 -22.29 4.79 13.07
C LEU A 54 -22.25 6.26 13.47
N HIS A 55 -21.13 6.95 13.21
CA HIS A 55 -20.97 8.34 13.57
C HIS A 55 -21.91 9.26 12.79
N LEU A 56 -22.07 9.03 11.49
CA LEU A 56 -23.05 9.76 10.66
C LEU A 56 -24.49 9.46 11.11
N ALA A 57 -24.83 8.20 11.39
CA ALA A 57 -26.16 7.85 11.86
C ALA A 57 -26.47 8.51 13.21
N ASP A 58 -25.51 8.60 14.11
CA ASP A 58 -25.64 9.25 15.42
C ASP A 58 -25.78 10.78 15.28
N HIS A 59 -25.01 11.39 14.39
CA HIS A 59 -25.14 12.83 14.08
C HIS A 59 -26.48 13.20 13.44
N PHE A 60 -27.04 12.33 12.63
CA PHE A 60 -28.32 12.53 11.96
C PHE A 60 -29.52 12.09 12.81
N GLY A 61 -29.33 11.18 13.77
CA GLY A 61 -30.37 10.74 14.71
C GLY A 61 -30.38 11.49 16.04
N GLY A 62 -29.31 12.18 16.38
CA GLY A 62 -29.14 12.91 17.64
C GLY A 62 -29.67 14.32 17.57
N ARG A 63 -30.34 14.74 18.63
CA ARG A 63 -30.97 16.04 18.90
C ARG A 63 -30.06 17.27 18.84
N GLN A 64 -28.95 17.28 18.11
CA GLN A 64 -28.00 18.39 18.09
C GLN A 64 -28.02 19.12 16.76
N SER A 65 -28.76 20.15 16.74
CA SER A 65 -28.63 21.49 16.18
C SER A 65 -29.95 22.03 15.63
N ILE A 66 -30.53 22.90 16.40
CA ILE A 66 -31.76 23.61 16.12
C ILE A 66 -31.59 24.63 14.94
N SER A 67 -30.36 24.83 14.45
CA SER A 67 -30.07 25.91 13.48
C SER A 67 -29.87 25.47 12.04
N PHE A 68 -29.54 24.23 11.76
CA PHE A 68 -29.38 23.73 10.39
C PHE A 68 -29.60 22.22 10.35
N ASP A 69 -30.77 21.82 9.89
CA ASP A 69 -31.14 20.42 9.69
C ASP A 69 -31.22 20.08 8.19
N PRO A 70 -30.09 19.75 7.56
CA PRO A 70 -30.07 19.40 6.14
C PRO A 70 -30.83 18.11 5.84
N MET A 71 -30.94 17.21 6.84
CA MET A 71 -31.62 15.93 6.68
C MET A 71 -33.15 16.11 6.74
N GLY A 72 -33.65 16.98 7.62
CA GLY A 72 -35.06 17.35 7.65
C GLY A 72 -35.51 18.03 6.37
N GLN A 73 -34.67 18.93 5.82
CA GLN A 73 -34.95 19.57 4.53
C GLN A 73 -34.95 18.54 3.38
N LEU A 74 -34.02 17.60 3.37
CA LEU A 74 -33.98 16.54 2.36
C LEU A 74 -35.19 15.61 2.48
N THR A 75 -35.57 15.23 3.68
CA THR A 75 -36.75 14.43 3.97
C THR A 75 -38.02 15.14 3.51
N ALA A 76 -38.16 16.43 3.79
CA ALA A 76 -39.29 17.24 3.34
C ALA A 76 -39.37 17.33 1.81
N LYS A 77 -38.24 17.53 1.14
CA LYS A 77 -38.19 17.53 -0.35
C LYS A 77 -38.58 16.18 -0.95
N LEU A 78 -38.10 15.09 -0.38
CA LEU A 78 -38.41 13.73 -0.84
C LEU A 78 -39.89 13.38 -0.59
N SER A 79 -40.47 13.81 0.53
CA SER A 79 -41.89 13.61 0.80
C SER A 79 -42.77 14.46 -0.14
N ALA A 80 -42.38 15.70 -0.42
CA ALA A 80 -43.04 16.57 -1.40
C ALA A 80 -42.98 15.99 -2.83
N ALA A 81 -41.93 15.21 -3.15
CA ALA A 81 -41.80 14.47 -4.41
C ALA A 81 -42.64 13.19 -4.44
N GLY A 82 -43.45 12.90 -3.42
CA GLY A 82 -44.37 11.79 -3.38
C GLY A 82 -43.75 10.44 -2.94
N LEU A 83 -42.53 10.45 -2.38
CA LEU A 83 -41.92 9.22 -1.86
C LEU A 83 -42.57 8.81 -0.54
N SER A 84 -42.78 7.50 -0.36
CA SER A 84 -43.23 6.94 0.90
C SER A 84 -42.13 7.00 1.96
N GLN A 85 -42.51 6.96 3.24
CA GLN A 85 -41.55 7.02 4.36
C GLN A 85 -40.49 5.91 4.28
N ALA A 86 -40.88 4.72 3.85
CA ALA A 86 -39.96 3.60 3.65
C ALA A 86 -38.92 3.88 2.54
N GLN A 87 -39.36 4.48 1.44
CA GLN A 87 -38.48 4.87 0.33
C GLN A 87 -37.52 5.98 0.73
N ILE A 88 -37.99 6.94 1.53
CA ILE A 88 -37.16 8.04 2.06
C ILE A 88 -36.05 7.45 2.96
N GLN A 89 -36.42 6.58 3.90
CA GLN A 89 -35.42 5.91 4.78
C GLN A 89 -34.41 5.09 3.99
N ALA A 90 -34.85 4.32 2.99
CA ALA A 90 -33.96 3.55 2.13
C ALA A 90 -32.97 4.47 1.37
N LYS A 91 -33.46 5.59 0.84
CA LYS A 91 -32.65 6.57 0.11
C LYS A 91 -31.62 7.23 1.01
N LEU A 92 -32.02 7.64 2.22
CA LEU A 92 -31.14 8.22 3.23
C LEU A 92 -30.07 7.22 3.69
N GLY A 93 -30.44 5.97 3.93
CA GLY A 93 -29.50 4.91 4.28
C GLY A 93 -28.46 4.67 3.20
N LEU A 94 -28.85 4.74 1.92
CA LEU A 94 -27.92 4.66 0.78
C LEU A 94 -26.94 5.83 0.76
N LEU A 95 -27.42 7.06 0.96
CA LEU A 95 -26.56 8.26 0.98
C LEU A 95 -25.55 8.20 2.14
N ILE A 96 -26.01 7.85 3.34
CA ILE A 96 -25.12 7.67 4.50
C ILE A 96 -24.05 6.62 4.22
N ARG A 97 -24.43 5.50 3.60
CA ARG A 97 -23.49 4.44 3.25
C ARG A 97 -22.46 4.89 2.20
N GLN A 98 -22.89 5.69 1.22
CA GLN A 98 -22.01 6.23 0.20
C GLN A 98 -21.01 7.22 0.80
N GLU A 99 -21.47 8.17 1.64
CA GLU A 99 -20.60 9.12 2.33
C GLU A 99 -19.61 8.41 3.28
N ALA A 100 -20.08 7.45 4.05
CA ALA A 100 -19.22 6.67 4.93
C ALA A 100 -18.15 5.88 4.14
N ALA A 101 -18.47 5.40 2.94
CA ALA A 101 -17.52 4.72 2.08
C ALA A 101 -16.43 5.68 1.56
N ILE A 102 -16.80 6.89 1.17
CA ILE A 102 -15.86 7.93 0.72
C ILE A 102 -14.90 8.31 1.86
N LEU A 103 -15.45 8.58 3.06
CA LEU A 103 -14.63 8.90 4.23
C LEU A 103 -13.72 7.73 4.64
N GLY A 104 -14.24 6.51 4.62
CA GLY A 104 -13.47 5.31 4.91
C GLY A 104 -12.34 5.07 3.91
N LEU A 105 -12.58 5.36 2.63
CA LEU A 105 -11.55 5.28 1.59
C LEU A 105 -10.46 6.33 1.80
N ASN A 106 -10.83 7.56 2.12
CA ASN A 106 -9.88 8.64 2.43
C ASN A 106 -8.98 8.27 3.62
N ASP A 107 -9.55 7.73 4.69
CA ASP A 107 -8.80 7.24 5.85
C ASP A 107 -7.85 6.08 5.48
N ALA A 108 -8.30 5.16 4.62
CA ALA A 108 -7.47 4.06 4.14
C ALA A 108 -6.27 4.56 3.32
N PHE A 109 -6.45 5.58 2.48
CA PHE A 109 -5.36 6.24 1.77
C PHE A 109 -4.40 6.98 2.71
N LEU A 110 -4.93 7.63 3.74
CA LEU A 110 -4.10 8.30 4.74
C LEU A 110 -3.20 7.29 5.48
N VAL A 111 -3.77 6.16 5.91
CA VAL A 111 -2.99 5.07 6.55
C VAL A 111 -1.91 4.54 5.60
N ALA A 112 -2.25 4.30 4.33
CA ALA A 112 -1.28 3.87 3.33
C ALA A 112 -0.16 4.91 3.15
N SER A 113 -0.49 6.19 3.07
CA SER A 113 0.48 7.28 2.93
C SER A 113 1.44 7.35 4.12
N VAL A 114 0.93 7.23 5.35
CA VAL A 114 1.76 7.20 6.57
C VAL A 114 2.70 6.00 6.56
N LEU A 115 2.23 4.83 6.13
CA LEU A 115 3.08 3.64 5.99
C LEU A 115 4.19 3.85 4.95
N PHE A 116 3.88 4.44 3.79
CA PHE A 116 4.88 4.73 2.76
C PHE A 116 5.92 5.74 3.23
N VAL A 117 5.51 6.79 3.93
CA VAL A 117 6.44 7.76 4.53
C VAL A 117 7.32 7.07 5.58
N GLY A 118 6.74 6.25 6.44
CA GLY A 118 7.49 5.48 7.44
C GLY A 118 8.52 4.55 6.82
N LEU A 119 8.13 3.82 5.76
CA LEU A 119 9.06 2.98 4.99
C LEU A 119 10.16 3.81 4.32
N GLY A 120 9.83 4.98 3.76
CA GLY A 120 10.81 5.90 3.18
C GLY A 120 11.84 6.36 4.20
N ILE A 121 11.40 6.72 5.39
CA ILE A 121 12.28 7.07 6.52
C ILE A 121 13.16 5.88 6.91
N LEU A 122 12.57 4.69 7.01
CA LEU A 122 13.31 3.47 7.36
C LEU A 122 14.40 3.15 6.34
N VAL A 123 14.08 3.27 5.04
CA VAL A 123 15.07 3.10 3.96
C VAL A 123 16.16 4.16 4.02
N TRP A 124 15.82 5.41 4.38
CA TRP A 124 16.80 6.49 4.56
C TRP A 124 17.82 6.18 5.66
N PHE A 125 17.39 5.54 6.75
CA PHE A 125 18.25 5.11 7.85
C PHE A 125 18.99 3.79 7.57
N ALA A 126 18.57 3.01 6.57
CA ALA A 126 19.25 1.78 6.18
C ALA A 126 20.61 2.12 5.57
N HIS A 127 21.69 1.89 6.31
CA HIS A 127 23.04 2.03 5.79
C HIS A 127 23.31 0.93 4.75
N PRO A 128 23.88 1.27 3.58
CA PRO A 128 24.30 0.25 2.64
C PRO A 128 25.40 -0.59 3.29
N THR A 129 25.11 -1.84 3.57
CA THR A 129 26.14 -2.80 3.96
C THR A 129 26.96 -3.11 2.71
N HIS A 130 28.13 -2.48 2.59
CA HIS A 130 29.12 -2.89 1.62
C HIS A 130 29.63 -4.27 2.07
N LEU A 131 29.02 -5.32 1.51
CA LEU A 131 29.64 -6.65 1.62
C LEU A 131 31.00 -6.55 0.94
N PRO A 132 32.09 -6.95 1.62
CA PRO A 132 33.40 -7.02 0.97
C PRO A 132 33.24 -7.91 -0.27
N VAL A 133 33.56 -7.37 -1.44
CA VAL A 133 33.63 -8.14 -2.66
C VAL A 133 34.62 -9.27 -2.38
N ALA A 134 34.13 -10.51 -2.40
CA ALA A 134 35.00 -11.65 -2.25
C ALA A 134 36.09 -11.54 -3.35
N PRO A 135 37.37 -11.64 -3.00
CA PRO A 135 38.42 -11.57 -4.01
C PRO A 135 38.12 -12.63 -5.06
N ALA A 136 38.27 -12.27 -6.33
CA ALA A 136 38.07 -13.19 -7.43
C ALA A 136 38.90 -14.47 -7.18
N PRO A 137 38.35 -15.67 -7.44
CA PRO A 137 39.06 -16.90 -7.23
C PRO A 137 40.42 -16.87 -7.99
N ALA A 138 41.45 -17.38 -7.36
CA ALA A 138 42.82 -17.30 -7.87
C ALA A 138 42.97 -17.86 -9.31
N ASP A 139 42.04 -18.68 -9.72
CA ASP A 139 42.01 -19.27 -11.06
C ASP A 139 41.54 -18.27 -12.11
N GLU A 140 40.52 -17.46 -11.83
CA GLU A 140 40.08 -16.38 -12.72
C GLU A 140 41.17 -15.30 -12.89
N LEU A 141 41.87 -14.99 -11.81
CA LEU A 141 42.98 -14.01 -11.87
C LEU A 141 44.15 -14.52 -12.70
N ARG A 142 44.37 -15.86 -12.74
CA ARG A 142 45.41 -16.51 -13.59
C ARG A 142 44.98 -16.52 -15.05
N GLU A 143 43.72 -16.78 -15.34
CA GLU A 143 43.20 -16.78 -16.71
C GLU A 143 43.25 -15.38 -17.30
N MET A 144 42.77 -14.35 -16.58
CA MET A 144 42.86 -12.97 -17.02
C MET A 144 44.29 -12.51 -17.27
N ARG A 145 45.24 -12.89 -16.40
CA ARG A 145 46.64 -12.56 -16.57
C ARG A 145 47.29 -13.34 -17.75
N ALA A 146 46.81 -14.53 -18.04
CA ALA A 146 47.29 -15.32 -19.20
C ALA A 146 46.79 -14.71 -20.52
N GLU A 147 45.55 -14.22 -20.56
CA GLU A 147 44.98 -13.49 -21.71
C GLU A 147 45.71 -12.19 -21.95
N GLU A 148 45.96 -11.40 -20.90
CA GLU A 148 46.69 -10.12 -20.98
C GLU A 148 48.13 -10.33 -21.51
N MET A 149 48.81 -11.41 -21.08
CA MET A 149 50.16 -11.74 -21.60
C MET A 149 50.17 -12.24 -23.06
N MET A 150 49.05 -12.82 -23.54
CA MET A 150 48.97 -13.26 -24.94
C MET A 150 48.67 -12.07 -25.88
N GLU A 151 48.01 -11.03 -25.40
CA GLU A 151 47.69 -9.83 -26.19
C GLU A 151 48.91 -8.90 -26.32
N GLU A 152 49.90 -9.02 -25.42
CA GLU A 152 51.08 -8.16 -25.38
C GLU A 152 52.29 -8.69 -26.22
N VAL A 153 52.12 -9.85 -26.89
CA VAL A 153 53.16 -10.39 -27.77
C VAL A 153 52.98 -9.85 -29.18
N PRO A 154 53.95 -9.03 -29.68
CA PRO A 154 53.86 -8.38 -30.99
C PRO A 154 54.03 -9.37 -32.16
#